data_fcdc9f392216e45d4720927dc0bc01f4
#
_entry.id   fcdc9f392216e45d4720927dc0bc01f4
#
_cell.length_a   1.000
_cell.length_b   1.000
_cell.length_c   1.000
_cell.angle_alpha   90.00
_cell.angle_beta   90.00
_cell.angle_gamma   90.00
#
_symmetry.space_group_name_H-M   'P 1'
#
loop_
_entity.id
_entity.type
_entity.pdbx_description
1 polymer ?
#
loop_
_entity_poly.entity_id
_entity_poly.type
_entity_poly.pdbx_seq_one_letter_code
_entity_poly.pdbx_strand_id
1 'polypeptide(L)'
;MTKKASQLSRIAAAISVATLFGCGGGATTSTDIDVVDPAAPVSDWELVWSDEFDGNSIDDDNWTHEVNCDGGGNNESQCYTDSEDNSFVSDGSLKIVALPAEEGAQKPYTSARLNTRYKADFKYGRIEMRAKLPSGQGSWPAFWMMPTDEVYGGWPRSGEIDIMEAVNLKALDADGNPESHIHGTLHYGQEWPNNDSSGKAYSLPDGANPADDFHTYAVEWQEGEIRWYMDDYLYATQRRSEVRYNANGDATGLSHRGWYAEYFEQGTGELTTHWDNAPFDQEFYIILNFAVGGDWPANV
;
A
#
# COMPACT_ATOMS: atom_id res chain seq x y z
N MET A 1 -23.54 -14.60 -7.11
CA MET A 1 -24.48 -13.49 -7.43
C MET A 1 -23.67 -12.36 -8.01
N THR A 2 -23.86 -12.06 -9.28
CA THR A 2 -23.10 -11.06 -10.03
C THR A 2 -23.53 -9.66 -9.59
N LYS A 3 -22.68 -8.91 -8.89
CA LYS A 3 -22.92 -7.48 -8.60
C LYS A 3 -22.71 -6.66 -9.88
N LYS A 4 -23.69 -5.82 -10.24
CA LYS A 4 -23.64 -4.94 -11.40
C LYS A 4 -22.68 -3.77 -11.12
N ALA A 5 -21.76 -3.52 -12.07
CA ALA A 5 -20.94 -2.32 -12.10
C ALA A 5 -21.80 -1.05 -12.24
N SER A 6 -21.57 -0.04 -11.41
CA SER A 6 -22.09 1.29 -11.58
C SER A 6 -21.06 2.14 -12.34
N GLN A 7 -21.46 2.76 -13.44
CA GLN A 7 -20.62 3.69 -14.20
C GLN A 7 -20.47 5.00 -13.43
N LEU A 8 -19.24 5.37 -13.11
CA LEU A 8 -18.89 6.68 -12.59
C LEU A 8 -18.80 7.70 -13.73
N SER A 9 -19.64 8.74 -13.69
CA SER A 9 -19.57 9.90 -14.58
C SER A 9 -18.40 10.79 -14.20
N ARG A 10 -17.48 11.00 -15.14
CA ARG A 10 -16.40 11.97 -15.00
C ARG A 10 -16.94 13.39 -15.10
N ILE A 11 -16.66 14.24 -14.11
CA ILE A 11 -16.84 15.70 -14.23
C ILE A 11 -15.55 16.26 -14.82
N ALA A 12 -15.60 16.65 -16.10
CA ALA A 12 -14.53 17.38 -16.74
C ALA A 12 -14.63 18.87 -16.33
N ALA A 13 -13.64 19.39 -15.63
CA ALA A 13 -13.50 20.81 -15.37
C ALA A 13 -13.03 21.50 -16.65
N ALA A 14 -13.90 22.29 -17.30
CA ALA A 14 -13.53 23.13 -18.42
C ALA A 14 -12.81 24.39 -17.92
N ILE A 15 -11.53 24.53 -18.28
CA ILE A 15 -10.79 25.79 -18.10
C ILE A 15 -11.10 26.69 -19.31
N SER A 16 -11.85 27.78 -19.08
CA SER A 16 -12.08 28.80 -20.08
C SER A 16 -10.89 29.75 -20.18
N VAL A 17 -10.15 29.68 -21.28
CA VAL A 17 -9.13 30.68 -21.63
C VAL A 17 -9.81 31.83 -22.40
N ALA A 18 -9.81 33.02 -21.81
CA ALA A 18 -10.26 34.23 -22.48
C ALA A 18 -9.16 34.75 -23.41
N THR A 19 -9.40 34.72 -24.71
CA THR A 19 -8.53 35.35 -25.73
C THR A 19 -8.91 36.81 -25.95
N LEU A 20 -7.97 37.69 -25.72
CA LEU A 20 -8.04 39.10 -26.11
C LEU A 20 -7.66 39.24 -27.60
N PHE A 21 -8.58 39.76 -28.43
CA PHE A 21 -8.31 40.12 -29.83
C PHE A 21 -7.57 41.44 -29.89
N GLY A 22 -6.37 41.42 -30.49
CA GLY A 22 -5.67 42.60 -30.97
C GLY A 22 -5.54 42.52 -32.50
N CYS A 23 -6.08 43.48 -33.20
CA CYS A 23 -5.97 43.61 -34.67
C CYS A 23 -4.57 44.06 -35.09
N GLY A 24 -3.97 43.37 -36.08
CA GLY A 24 -2.80 43.82 -36.82
C GLY A 24 -2.47 42.84 -37.95
N GLY A 25 -2.67 43.26 -39.20
CA GLY A 25 -2.57 42.43 -40.40
C GLY A 25 -1.12 42.05 -40.77
N GLY A 26 -0.99 40.89 -41.37
CA GLY A 26 0.22 40.37 -42.03
C GLY A 26 0.02 38.91 -42.38
N ALA A 27 -0.16 38.61 -43.66
CA ALA A 27 -0.33 37.24 -44.15
C ALA A 27 1.02 36.51 -44.09
N THR A 28 1.13 35.51 -43.24
CA THR A 28 2.09 34.44 -43.36
C THR A 28 1.36 33.11 -43.18
N THR A 29 1.49 32.24 -44.18
CA THR A 29 1.00 30.86 -44.10
C THR A 29 1.74 30.11 -43.01
N SER A 30 1.15 30.01 -41.84
CA SER A 30 1.62 29.06 -40.82
C SER A 30 0.89 27.73 -41.07
N THR A 31 1.64 26.71 -41.36
CA THR A 31 1.16 25.35 -41.23
C THR A 31 0.96 25.11 -39.74
N ASP A 32 -0.27 25.21 -39.28
CA ASP A 32 -0.64 24.77 -37.93
C ASP A 32 -0.35 23.26 -37.85
N ILE A 33 0.74 22.92 -37.16
CA ILE A 33 0.94 21.57 -36.66
C ILE A 33 -0.03 21.47 -35.48
N ASP A 34 -1.14 20.78 -35.70
CA ASP A 34 -1.96 20.31 -34.58
C ASP A 34 -1.05 19.51 -33.63
N VAL A 35 -0.62 20.15 -32.56
CA VAL A 35 -0.02 19.43 -31.42
C VAL A 35 -1.15 18.62 -30.82
N VAL A 36 -1.29 17.39 -31.29
CA VAL A 36 -2.14 16.40 -30.61
C VAL A 36 -1.52 16.20 -29.25
N ASP A 37 -2.16 16.77 -28.23
CA ASP A 37 -1.84 16.46 -26.84
C ASP A 37 -1.85 14.93 -26.71
N PRO A 38 -0.76 14.29 -26.33
CA PRO A 38 -0.76 12.84 -26.19
C PRO A 38 -1.88 12.50 -25.20
N ALA A 39 -2.91 11.82 -25.68
CA ALA A 39 -3.99 11.38 -24.84
C ALA A 39 -3.38 10.71 -23.60
N ALA A 40 -3.79 11.15 -22.42
CA ALA A 40 -3.36 10.51 -21.18
C ALA A 40 -3.52 9.00 -21.35
N PRO A 41 -2.55 8.18 -20.95
CA PRO A 41 -2.63 6.75 -21.14
C PRO A 41 -3.96 6.28 -20.55
N VAL A 42 -4.80 5.71 -21.38
CA VAL A 42 -6.05 5.10 -20.93
C VAL A 42 -5.61 3.94 -20.07
N SER A 43 -5.84 4.02 -18.75
CA SER A 43 -5.59 2.87 -17.90
C SER A 43 -6.61 1.80 -18.28
N ASP A 44 -6.15 0.63 -18.70
CA ASP A 44 -7.00 -0.51 -19.01
C ASP A 44 -7.60 -1.17 -17.74
N TRP A 45 -7.49 -0.49 -16.57
CA TRP A 45 -8.01 -0.97 -15.29
C TRP A 45 -9.53 -0.80 -15.19
N GLU A 46 -10.23 -1.87 -14.85
CA GLU A 46 -11.65 -1.88 -14.50
C GLU A 46 -11.79 -1.82 -12.97
N LEU A 47 -12.61 -0.88 -12.45
CA LEU A 47 -12.91 -0.81 -11.03
C LEU A 47 -13.78 -2.00 -10.63
N VAL A 48 -13.25 -2.88 -9.79
CA VAL A 48 -13.93 -4.09 -9.31
C VAL A 48 -14.44 -3.97 -7.88
N TRP A 49 -13.82 -3.11 -7.07
CA TRP A 49 -14.20 -2.83 -5.70
C TRP A 49 -13.74 -1.43 -5.29
N SER A 50 -14.51 -0.73 -4.47
CA SER A 50 -14.10 0.49 -3.78
C SER A 50 -14.90 0.71 -2.52
N ASP A 51 -14.33 1.45 -1.57
CA ASP A 51 -15.03 2.10 -0.48
C ASP A 51 -14.61 3.57 -0.46
N GLU A 52 -15.55 4.46 -0.76
CA GLU A 52 -15.33 5.90 -0.81
C GLU A 52 -15.60 6.57 0.53
N PHE A 53 -16.03 5.80 1.54
CA PHE A 53 -16.38 6.29 2.88
C PHE A 53 -17.36 7.47 2.86
N ASP A 54 -18.32 7.45 1.93
CA ASP A 54 -19.33 8.50 1.74
C ASP A 54 -20.55 8.34 2.66
N GLY A 55 -20.58 7.24 3.46
CA GLY A 55 -21.59 6.96 4.47
C GLY A 55 -21.37 7.74 5.78
N ASN A 56 -22.06 7.27 6.83
CA ASN A 56 -21.95 7.82 8.19
C ASN A 56 -21.30 6.83 9.18
N SER A 57 -20.94 5.65 8.71
CA SER A 57 -20.32 4.58 9.50
C SER A 57 -19.39 3.76 8.61
N ILE A 58 -18.50 3.03 9.23
CA ILE A 58 -17.69 2.00 8.55
C ILE A 58 -18.65 0.90 8.10
N ASP A 59 -18.48 0.44 6.86
CA ASP A 59 -19.28 -0.64 6.27
C ASP A 59 -18.78 -2.00 6.73
N ASP A 60 -19.54 -2.65 7.62
CA ASP A 60 -19.21 -3.99 8.13
C ASP A 60 -19.28 -5.10 7.07
N ASP A 61 -19.87 -4.86 5.90
CA ASP A 61 -19.80 -5.79 4.77
C ASP A 61 -18.42 -5.74 4.09
N ASN A 62 -17.70 -4.62 4.20
CA ASN A 62 -16.37 -4.42 3.64
C ASN A 62 -15.25 -4.63 4.66
N TRP A 63 -15.43 -4.16 5.90
CA TRP A 63 -14.38 -4.07 6.89
C TRP A 63 -14.66 -4.88 8.16
N THR A 64 -13.59 -5.35 8.76
CA THR A 64 -13.59 -5.98 10.09
C THR A 64 -12.56 -5.29 10.96
N HIS A 65 -12.95 -4.87 12.17
CA HIS A 65 -12.00 -4.40 13.18
C HIS A 65 -11.21 -5.56 13.78
N GLU A 66 -9.91 -5.39 13.91
CA GLU A 66 -9.09 -6.24 14.78
C GLU A 66 -9.04 -5.63 16.17
N VAL A 67 -9.39 -6.41 17.18
CA VAL A 67 -9.38 -5.97 18.58
C VAL A 67 -8.37 -6.80 19.35
N ASN A 68 -7.22 -6.21 19.66
CA ASN A 68 -6.15 -6.86 20.39
C ASN A 68 -5.16 -5.85 20.98
N CYS A 69 -4.24 -6.33 21.85
CA CYS A 69 -3.16 -5.55 22.43
C CYS A 69 -1.80 -6.24 22.22
N ASP A 70 -1.65 -7.05 21.19
CA ASP A 70 -0.51 -7.96 21.00
C ASP A 70 0.76 -7.24 20.56
N GLY A 71 0.65 -5.97 20.11
CA GLY A 71 1.77 -5.15 19.68
C GLY A 71 2.31 -5.52 18.30
N GLY A 72 1.50 -6.16 17.45
CA GLY A 72 1.77 -6.43 16.02
C GLY A 72 3.07 -7.23 15.75
N GLY A 73 3.64 -7.88 16.75
CA GLY A 73 4.96 -8.51 16.63
C GLY A 73 6.15 -7.54 16.73
N ASN A 74 5.90 -6.24 16.83
CA ASN A 74 6.90 -5.17 16.78
C ASN A 74 6.98 -4.33 18.08
N ASN A 75 6.47 -4.86 19.18
CA ASN A 75 6.40 -4.17 20.48
C ASN A 75 5.63 -2.83 20.43
N GLU A 76 4.65 -2.72 19.54
CA GLU A 76 3.82 -1.53 19.39
C GLU A 76 3.09 -1.17 20.70
N SER A 77 2.82 0.11 20.88
CA SER A 77 2.38 0.69 22.15
C SER A 77 0.87 0.93 22.24
N GLN A 78 0.08 0.55 21.24
CA GLN A 78 -1.39 0.66 21.27
C GLN A 78 -2.06 -0.69 21.49
N CYS A 79 -3.29 -0.65 22.01
CA CYS A 79 -4.32 -1.63 21.75
C CYS A 79 -5.13 -1.19 20.52
N TYR A 80 -5.43 -2.09 19.61
CA TYR A 80 -6.43 -1.86 18.58
C TYR A 80 -7.82 -2.14 19.14
N THR A 81 -8.76 -1.26 18.83
CA THR A 81 -10.16 -1.30 19.31
C THR A 81 -11.15 -1.16 18.16
N ASP A 82 -12.41 -1.46 18.42
CA ASP A 82 -13.55 -1.19 17.56
C ASP A 82 -14.33 0.08 17.98
N SER A 83 -13.72 0.92 18.83
CA SER A 83 -14.33 2.16 19.30
C SER A 83 -14.47 3.20 18.20
N GLU A 84 -15.61 3.86 18.13
CA GLU A 84 -15.83 5.03 17.26
C GLU A 84 -14.91 6.21 17.60
N ASP A 85 -14.26 6.23 18.77
CA ASP A 85 -13.21 7.20 19.08
C ASP A 85 -11.91 6.93 18.31
N ASN A 86 -11.65 5.67 17.95
CA ASN A 86 -10.44 5.27 17.24
C ASN A 86 -10.64 5.12 15.72
N SER A 87 -11.86 4.81 15.27
CA SER A 87 -12.16 4.75 13.84
C SER A 87 -13.62 5.11 13.54
N PHE A 88 -13.81 6.01 12.60
CA PHE A 88 -15.14 6.50 12.21
C PHE A 88 -15.12 7.11 10.81
N VAL A 89 -16.31 7.22 10.21
CA VAL A 89 -16.50 7.91 8.93
C VAL A 89 -17.08 9.29 9.16
N SER A 90 -16.44 10.31 8.61
CA SER A 90 -16.95 11.67 8.59
C SER A 90 -16.39 12.45 7.42
N ASP A 91 -17.15 13.42 6.92
CA ASP A 91 -16.75 14.30 5.83
C ASP A 91 -16.19 13.55 4.59
N GLY A 92 -16.82 12.42 4.25
CA GLY A 92 -16.45 11.60 3.10
C GLY A 92 -15.09 10.93 3.22
N SER A 93 -14.69 10.55 4.43
CA SER A 93 -13.46 9.79 4.64
C SER A 93 -13.46 8.98 5.93
N LEU A 94 -12.77 7.85 5.91
CA LEU A 94 -12.40 7.10 7.11
C LEU A 94 -11.38 7.91 7.92
N LYS A 95 -11.59 7.97 9.22
CA LYS A 95 -10.63 8.48 10.20
C LYS A 95 -10.12 7.32 11.05
N ILE A 96 -8.80 7.19 11.17
CA ILE A 96 -8.16 6.32 12.15
C ILE A 96 -7.35 7.21 13.10
N VAL A 97 -7.65 7.13 14.38
CA VAL A 97 -7.14 8.05 15.40
C VAL A 97 -6.48 7.25 16.52
N ALA A 98 -5.21 7.56 16.78
CA ALA A 98 -4.53 7.08 17.97
C ALA A 98 -4.77 8.05 19.13
N LEU A 99 -5.17 7.51 20.28
CA LEU A 99 -5.49 8.27 21.49
C LEU A 99 -4.70 7.75 22.69
N PRO A 100 -4.32 8.60 23.65
CA PRO A 100 -3.85 8.13 24.95
C PRO A 100 -4.91 7.25 25.60
N ALA A 101 -4.49 6.10 26.13
CA ALA A 101 -5.40 5.22 26.84
C ALA A 101 -5.69 5.74 28.27
N GLU A 102 -6.74 5.22 28.87
CA GLU A 102 -7.06 5.50 30.29
C GLU A 102 -5.98 4.99 31.23
N GLU A 103 -5.88 5.61 32.40
CA GLU A 103 -4.95 5.19 33.45
C GLU A 103 -5.22 3.72 33.87
N GLY A 104 -4.18 2.90 33.83
CA GLY A 104 -4.27 1.46 34.16
C GLY A 104 -4.62 0.55 32.98
N ALA A 105 -4.77 1.09 31.76
CA ALA A 105 -4.94 0.29 30.56
C ALA A 105 -3.71 -0.61 30.29
N GLN A 106 -3.91 -1.66 29.51
CA GLN A 106 -2.86 -2.62 29.15
C GLN A 106 -1.74 -2.00 28.32
N LYS A 107 -2.05 -1.03 27.47
CA LYS A 107 -1.12 -0.27 26.63
C LYS A 107 -1.37 1.21 26.82
N PRO A 108 -0.37 2.08 26.62
CA PRO A 108 -0.52 3.53 26.82
C PRO A 108 -1.38 4.24 25.76
N TYR A 109 -1.69 3.58 24.65
CA TYR A 109 -2.49 4.14 23.57
C TYR A 109 -3.60 3.16 23.13
N THR A 110 -4.62 3.72 22.50
CA THR A 110 -5.61 3.00 21.69
C THR A 110 -5.55 3.50 20.25
N SER A 111 -5.90 2.66 19.30
CA SER A 111 -5.98 2.97 17.87
C SER A 111 -6.91 1.99 17.16
N ALA A 112 -6.96 2.02 15.82
CA ALA A 112 -7.73 1.05 15.06
C ALA A 112 -6.89 0.36 13.98
N ARG A 113 -7.29 -0.89 13.70
CA ARG A 113 -6.83 -1.71 12.57
C ARG A 113 -8.05 -2.37 11.94
N LEU A 114 -8.24 -2.11 10.65
CA LEU A 114 -9.33 -2.65 9.85
C LEU A 114 -8.78 -3.54 8.76
N ASN A 115 -9.50 -4.61 8.41
CA ASN A 115 -9.13 -5.48 7.31
C ASN A 115 -10.35 -5.91 6.49
N THR A 116 -10.09 -6.35 5.24
CA THR A 116 -11.11 -6.84 4.30
C THR A 116 -11.14 -8.36 4.17
N ARG A 117 -10.47 -9.11 5.04
CA ARG A 117 -10.30 -10.57 4.93
C ARG A 117 -11.65 -11.28 4.78
N TYR A 118 -11.79 -12.14 3.74
CA TYR A 118 -13.00 -12.86 3.35
C TYR A 118 -14.20 -11.97 2.98
N LYS A 119 -13.98 -10.66 2.77
CA LYS A 119 -14.98 -9.69 2.34
C LYS A 119 -14.60 -9.07 0.98
N ALA A 120 -13.33 -8.72 0.84
CA ALA A 120 -12.76 -8.21 -0.40
C ALA A 120 -11.28 -8.63 -0.47
N ASP A 121 -11.06 -9.78 -1.10
CA ASP A 121 -9.74 -10.38 -1.30
C ASP A 121 -9.37 -10.26 -2.78
N PHE A 122 -8.10 -10.00 -3.07
CA PHE A 122 -7.63 -9.70 -4.42
C PHE A 122 -6.41 -10.52 -4.78
N LYS A 123 -6.35 -10.94 -6.04
CA LYS A 123 -5.14 -11.48 -6.65
C LYS A 123 -4.87 -10.70 -7.92
N TYR A 124 -3.74 -9.99 -7.93
CA TYR A 124 -3.34 -9.07 -9.00
C TYR A 124 -4.27 -7.87 -9.17
N GLY A 125 -3.80 -6.86 -9.86
CA GLY A 125 -4.54 -5.63 -10.13
C GLY A 125 -3.81 -4.39 -9.63
N ARG A 126 -4.49 -3.25 -9.68
CA ARG A 126 -4.06 -2.01 -9.03
C ARG A 126 -4.86 -1.83 -7.75
N ILE A 127 -4.14 -1.76 -6.63
CA ILE A 127 -4.69 -1.51 -5.31
C ILE A 127 -4.22 -0.12 -4.88
N GLU A 128 -5.17 0.76 -4.55
CA GLU A 128 -4.90 2.17 -4.36
C GLU A 128 -5.67 2.74 -3.17
N MET A 129 -5.02 3.61 -2.40
CA MET A 129 -5.61 4.39 -1.33
C MET A 129 -5.25 5.88 -1.51
N ARG A 130 -6.23 6.76 -1.34
CA ARG A 130 -5.97 8.19 -1.19
C ARG A 130 -6.09 8.58 0.27
N ALA A 131 -4.98 9.00 0.88
CA ALA A 131 -4.92 9.32 2.30
C ALA A 131 -4.03 10.52 2.62
N LYS A 132 -4.32 11.17 3.76
CA LYS A 132 -3.43 12.09 4.44
C LYS A 132 -2.90 11.39 5.69
N LEU A 133 -1.58 11.28 5.80
CA LEU A 133 -0.94 10.52 6.84
C LEU A 133 -0.83 11.30 8.16
N PRO A 134 -0.87 10.62 9.32
CA PRO A 134 -0.56 11.23 10.60
C PRO A 134 0.93 11.59 10.68
N SER A 135 1.26 12.47 11.62
CA SER A 135 2.65 12.89 11.85
C SER A 135 2.97 12.92 13.34
N GLY A 136 4.25 12.92 13.65
CA GLY A 136 4.79 13.01 15.00
C GLY A 136 5.64 11.81 15.37
N GLN A 137 6.46 11.99 16.40
CA GLN A 137 7.30 10.91 16.93
C GLN A 137 6.43 9.75 17.40
N GLY A 138 6.77 8.52 16.98
CA GLY A 138 6.05 7.30 17.29
C GLY A 138 4.87 7.00 16.36
N SER A 139 4.50 7.89 15.42
CA SER A 139 3.45 7.56 14.44
C SER A 139 3.91 6.49 13.44
N TRP A 140 3.03 5.52 13.18
CA TRP A 140 3.27 4.44 12.20
C TRP A 140 1.96 4.04 11.49
N PRO A 141 1.49 4.83 10.53
CA PRO A 141 0.40 4.43 9.65
C PRO A 141 0.85 3.40 8.63
N ALA A 142 -0.04 2.46 8.30
CA ALA A 142 0.21 1.47 7.26
C ALA A 142 -1.04 1.19 6.40
N PHE A 143 -0.80 1.02 5.10
CA PHE A 143 -1.69 0.48 4.09
C PHE A 143 -0.98 -0.69 3.42
N TRP A 144 -1.44 -1.90 3.68
CA TRP A 144 -0.72 -3.11 3.36
C TRP A 144 -1.65 -4.29 3.14
N MET A 145 -1.11 -5.44 2.77
CA MET A 145 -1.89 -6.62 2.44
C MET A 145 -1.25 -7.88 3.02
N MET A 146 -2.09 -8.78 3.50
CA MET A 146 -1.72 -10.12 3.96
C MET A 146 -2.45 -11.19 3.14
N PRO A 147 -1.88 -12.39 3.00
CA PRO A 147 -2.54 -13.49 2.29
C PRO A 147 -3.83 -13.89 3.00
N THR A 148 -4.91 -14.07 2.22
CA THR A 148 -6.21 -14.53 2.73
C THR A 148 -6.09 -15.91 3.36
N ASP A 149 -5.41 -16.80 2.65
CA ASP A 149 -5.05 -18.14 3.12
C ASP A 149 -3.52 -18.30 3.13
N GLU A 150 -2.98 -18.90 4.17
CA GLU A 150 -1.54 -19.08 4.33
C GLU A 150 -1.05 -20.32 3.53
N VAL A 151 -1.19 -20.26 2.19
CA VAL A 151 -0.96 -21.41 1.27
C VAL A 151 0.47 -21.98 1.41
N TYR A 152 1.46 -21.13 1.69
CA TYR A 152 2.86 -21.53 1.86
C TYR A 152 3.27 -21.62 3.34
N GLY A 153 2.30 -21.47 4.26
CA GLY A 153 2.50 -21.48 5.72
C GLY A 153 2.46 -20.08 6.33
N GLY A 154 2.64 -20.01 7.66
CA GLY A 154 2.55 -18.77 8.42
C GLY A 154 3.57 -17.71 7.99
N TRP A 155 3.35 -16.50 8.45
CA TRP A 155 4.15 -15.32 8.15
C TRP A 155 5.66 -15.55 8.30
N PRO A 156 6.49 -15.01 7.38
CA PRO A 156 6.13 -14.35 6.12
C PRO A 156 6.22 -15.27 4.87
N ARG A 157 6.18 -16.60 5.06
CA ARG A 157 6.30 -17.59 3.96
C ARG A 157 5.22 -17.42 2.90
N SER A 158 4.02 -17.02 3.32
CA SER A 158 2.90 -16.74 2.41
C SER A 158 2.86 -15.29 1.92
N GLY A 159 3.87 -14.49 2.24
CA GLY A 159 4.05 -13.14 1.75
C GLY A 159 3.35 -12.06 2.59
N GLU A 160 3.80 -10.81 2.39
CA GLU A 160 3.20 -9.57 2.85
C GLU A 160 3.56 -8.48 1.84
N ILE A 161 2.61 -7.62 1.49
CA ILE A 161 2.80 -6.51 0.55
C ILE A 161 2.49 -5.21 1.28
N ASP A 162 3.51 -4.44 1.61
CA ASP A 162 3.35 -3.11 2.18
C ASP A 162 3.26 -2.10 1.06
N ILE A 163 2.06 -1.57 0.82
CA ILE A 163 1.81 -0.58 -0.23
C ILE A 163 2.34 0.76 0.22
N MET A 164 2.10 1.11 1.48
CA MET A 164 2.60 2.33 2.11
C MET A 164 2.76 2.11 3.60
N GLU A 165 3.94 2.34 4.11
CA GLU A 165 4.22 2.53 5.50
C GLU A 165 4.97 3.85 5.69
N ALA A 166 4.77 4.51 6.82
CA ALA A 166 5.56 5.66 7.20
C ALA A 166 5.77 5.67 8.72
N VAL A 167 6.93 6.13 9.17
CA VAL A 167 7.20 6.29 10.60
C VAL A 167 7.66 7.69 10.89
N ASN A 168 7.22 8.24 12.02
CA ASN A 168 7.76 9.50 12.56
C ASN A 168 7.66 10.72 11.60
N LEU A 169 6.72 10.74 10.66
CA LEU A 169 6.62 11.87 9.72
C LEU A 169 6.65 13.21 10.45
N LYS A 170 7.43 14.16 9.93
CA LYS A 170 7.72 15.48 10.52
C LYS A 170 8.49 15.48 11.86
N ALA A 171 8.77 14.31 12.46
CA ALA A 171 9.72 14.29 13.57
C ALA A 171 11.11 14.66 13.06
N LEU A 172 11.87 15.37 13.87
CA LEU A 172 13.20 15.84 13.47
C LEU A 172 14.25 14.77 13.76
N ASP A 173 15.12 14.52 12.78
CA ASP A 173 16.31 13.70 12.97
C ASP A 173 17.40 14.45 13.80
N ALA A 174 18.55 13.84 14.02
CA ALA A 174 19.66 14.42 14.78
C ALA A 174 20.25 15.68 14.11
N ASP A 175 20.06 15.84 12.81
CA ASP A 175 20.53 16.98 12.02
C ASP A 175 19.46 18.10 11.89
N GLY A 176 18.25 17.86 12.43
CA GLY A 176 17.14 18.78 12.42
C GLY A 176 16.29 18.73 11.14
N ASN A 177 16.42 17.68 10.34
CA ASN A 177 15.57 17.49 9.15
C ASN A 177 14.30 16.74 9.54
N PRO A 178 13.14 17.13 8.99
CA PRO A 178 11.89 16.41 9.24
C PRO A 178 11.86 15.09 8.47
N GLU A 179 11.42 14.01 9.13
CA GLU A 179 11.14 12.73 8.46
C GLU A 179 10.04 12.92 7.41
N SER A 180 10.25 12.39 6.19
CA SER A 180 9.36 12.55 5.05
C SER A 180 9.23 11.32 4.17
N HIS A 181 9.83 10.20 4.57
CA HIS A 181 9.81 8.98 3.77
C HIS A 181 8.51 8.19 3.95
N ILE A 182 8.05 7.64 2.83
CA ILE A 182 7.18 6.46 2.81
C ILE A 182 7.99 5.26 2.35
N HIS A 183 7.52 4.08 2.69
CA HIS A 183 8.16 2.81 2.37
C HIS A 183 7.18 1.88 1.67
N GLY A 184 7.64 1.23 0.61
CA GLY A 184 6.97 0.10 -0.01
C GLY A 184 7.85 -1.12 0.15
N THR A 185 7.31 -2.22 0.69
CA THR A 185 8.10 -3.38 1.09
C THR A 185 7.41 -4.68 0.70
N LEU A 186 8.18 -5.75 0.52
CA LEU A 186 7.72 -7.13 0.50
C LEU A 186 8.41 -7.90 1.61
N HIS A 187 7.65 -8.73 2.33
CA HIS A 187 8.20 -9.75 3.23
C HIS A 187 7.88 -11.13 2.69
N TYR A 188 8.89 -12.03 2.65
CA TYR A 188 8.76 -13.32 1.99
C TYR A 188 9.86 -14.32 2.41
N GLY A 189 9.84 -15.49 1.82
CA GLY A 189 10.90 -16.48 1.92
C GLY A 189 10.65 -17.53 2.97
N GLN A 190 11.52 -17.61 3.96
CA GLN A 190 11.48 -18.59 5.05
C GLN A 190 10.65 -18.10 6.24
N GLU A 191 10.42 -18.99 7.19
CA GLU A 191 9.85 -18.65 8.48
C GLU A 191 10.78 -17.71 9.26
N TRP A 192 10.16 -16.74 9.95
CA TRP A 192 10.90 -15.85 10.84
C TRP A 192 11.72 -16.65 11.86
N PRO A 193 12.97 -16.26 12.18
CA PRO A 193 13.67 -15.02 11.78
C PRO A 193 14.56 -15.17 10.54
N ASN A 194 14.40 -16.20 9.72
CA ASN A 194 15.22 -16.46 8.54
C ASN A 194 14.59 -15.96 7.23
N ASN A 195 13.56 -15.15 7.34
CA ASN A 195 12.89 -14.55 6.20
C ASN A 195 13.72 -13.46 5.52
N ASP A 196 13.38 -13.19 4.28
CA ASP A 196 13.88 -12.04 3.52
C ASP A 196 12.82 -10.93 3.46
N SER A 197 13.28 -9.70 3.28
CA SER A 197 12.45 -8.56 2.91
C SER A 197 13.17 -7.72 1.88
N SER A 198 12.40 -7.02 1.05
CA SER A 198 12.94 -6.08 0.09
C SER A 198 12.00 -4.88 -0.06
N GLY A 199 12.55 -3.68 -0.03
CA GLY A 199 11.73 -2.47 -0.05
C GLY A 199 12.50 -1.27 -0.57
N LYS A 200 11.77 -0.16 -0.73
CA LYS A 200 12.34 1.13 -1.09
C LYS A 200 11.60 2.26 -0.40
N ALA A 201 12.40 3.17 0.18
CA ALA A 201 11.91 4.46 0.67
C ALA A 201 11.75 5.45 -0.49
N TYR A 202 10.78 6.33 -0.38
CA TYR A 202 10.54 7.44 -1.29
C TYR A 202 10.13 8.68 -0.53
N SER A 203 10.61 9.85 -0.94
CA SER A 203 10.21 11.17 -0.45
C SER A 203 9.69 12.02 -1.60
N LEU A 204 8.70 12.83 -1.31
CA LEU A 204 8.21 13.82 -2.26
C LEU A 204 9.30 14.82 -2.62
N PRO A 205 9.27 15.37 -3.86
CA PRO A 205 10.20 16.43 -4.25
C PRO A 205 9.98 17.71 -3.44
N ASP A 206 10.97 18.61 -3.50
CA ASP A 206 10.91 19.97 -2.94
C ASP A 206 10.64 20.05 -1.43
N GLY A 207 10.90 18.96 -0.69
CA GLY A 207 10.71 18.90 0.76
C GLY A 207 9.25 18.82 1.20
N ALA A 208 8.32 18.51 0.29
CA ALA A 208 6.93 18.22 0.65
C ALA A 208 6.85 16.98 1.55
N ASN A 209 5.86 16.96 2.44
CA ASN A 209 5.69 15.88 3.40
C ASN A 209 4.33 15.18 3.21
N PRO A 210 4.28 13.85 3.20
CA PRO A 210 3.04 13.08 3.04
C PRO A 210 1.96 13.39 4.09
N ALA A 211 2.35 14.01 5.20
CA ALA A 211 1.42 14.45 6.24
C ALA A 211 0.85 15.87 6.00
N ASP A 212 1.22 16.57 4.93
CA ASP A 212 0.71 17.92 4.65
C ASP A 212 -0.64 17.90 3.94
N ASP A 213 -0.85 16.96 3.02
CA ASP A 213 -2.06 16.86 2.21
C ASP A 213 -2.42 15.40 1.90
N PHE A 214 -3.50 15.20 1.17
CA PHE A 214 -3.90 13.90 0.65
C PHE A 214 -3.06 13.51 -0.56
N HIS A 215 -2.49 12.33 -0.50
CA HIS A 215 -1.72 11.70 -1.57
C HIS A 215 -2.30 10.34 -1.93
N THR A 216 -2.02 9.87 -3.13
CA THR A 216 -2.41 8.54 -3.60
C THR A 216 -1.25 7.58 -3.47
N TYR A 217 -1.48 6.46 -2.81
CA TYR A 217 -0.53 5.36 -2.63
C TYR A 217 -1.06 4.13 -3.33
N ALA A 218 -0.26 3.50 -4.20
CA ALA A 218 -0.73 2.36 -4.96
C ALA A 218 0.35 1.33 -5.25
N VAL A 219 -0.09 0.09 -5.44
CA VAL A 219 0.68 -0.93 -6.15
C VAL A 219 -0.04 -1.37 -7.41
N GLU A 220 0.72 -1.68 -8.45
CA GLU A 220 0.29 -2.50 -9.57
C GLU A 220 0.95 -3.85 -9.43
N TRP A 221 0.14 -4.84 -9.13
CA TRP A 221 0.57 -6.20 -8.88
C TRP A 221 0.12 -7.11 -10.02
N GLN A 222 1.07 -7.73 -10.66
CA GLN A 222 0.86 -8.71 -11.73
C GLN A 222 1.73 -9.93 -11.53
N GLU A 223 1.49 -10.95 -12.32
CA GLU A 223 2.31 -12.16 -12.28
C GLU A 223 3.80 -11.84 -12.46
N GLY A 224 4.59 -12.13 -11.43
CA GLY A 224 6.03 -11.95 -11.42
C GLY A 224 6.56 -10.54 -11.24
N GLU A 225 5.71 -9.53 -11.07
CA GLU A 225 6.15 -8.15 -10.88
C GLU A 225 5.16 -7.36 -10.01
N ILE A 226 5.70 -6.55 -9.09
CA ILE A 226 4.94 -5.57 -8.28
C ILE A 226 5.63 -4.22 -8.42
N ARG A 227 4.84 -3.17 -8.66
CA ARG A 227 5.28 -1.78 -8.85
C ARG A 227 4.59 -0.87 -7.84
N TRP A 228 5.34 0.03 -7.19
CA TRP A 228 4.82 0.99 -6.21
C TRP A 228 4.77 2.39 -6.76
N TYR A 229 3.69 3.08 -6.46
CA TYR A 229 3.41 4.45 -6.92
C TYR A 229 3.03 5.35 -5.74
N MET A 230 3.44 6.62 -5.83
CA MET A 230 2.90 7.72 -5.04
C MET A 230 2.53 8.84 -6.01
N ASP A 231 1.27 9.33 -5.98
CA ASP A 231 0.75 10.34 -6.91
C ASP A 231 1.06 10.01 -8.38
N ASP A 232 0.84 8.76 -8.78
CA ASP A 232 1.17 8.18 -10.09
C ASP A 232 2.67 8.16 -10.46
N TYR A 233 3.58 8.59 -9.56
CA TYR A 233 5.01 8.44 -9.77
C TYR A 233 5.48 7.04 -9.36
N LEU A 234 5.97 6.28 -10.34
CA LEU A 234 6.58 4.96 -10.10
C LEU A 234 7.92 5.11 -9.38
N TYR A 235 8.00 4.71 -8.11
CA TYR A 235 9.23 4.83 -7.32
C TYR A 235 9.95 3.52 -7.05
N ALA A 236 9.25 2.37 -7.16
CA ALA A 236 9.85 1.06 -6.95
C ALA A 236 9.24 0.00 -7.88
N THR A 237 10.08 -0.97 -8.27
CA THR A 237 9.66 -2.19 -8.97
C THR A 237 10.40 -3.36 -8.37
N GLN A 238 9.68 -4.42 -8.04
CA GLN A 238 10.24 -5.68 -7.58
C GLN A 238 9.74 -6.82 -8.44
N ARG A 239 10.55 -7.87 -8.59
CA ARG A 239 10.27 -9.01 -9.44
C ARG A 239 10.56 -10.32 -8.73
N ARG A 240 9.87 -11.36 -9.19
CA ARG A 240 10.16 -12.74 -8.76
C ARG A 240 11.60 -13.15 -9.06
N SER A 241 12.05 -14.20 -8.41
CA SER A 241 13.28 -14.89 -8.80
C SER A 241 13.11 -15.57 -10.16
N GLU A 242 14.21 -15.70 -10.89
CA GLU A 242 14.25 -16.37 -12.19
C GLU A 242 15.33 -17.43 -12.19
N VAL A 243 14.95 -18.68 -12.44
CA VAL A 243 15.88 -19.81 -12.55
C VAL A 243 16.52 -19.84 -13.93
N ARG A 244 17.83 -20.04 -13.96
CA ARG A 244 18.60 -20.27 -15.19
C ARG A 244 18.72 -21.77 -15.45
N TYR A 245 18.42 -22.19 -16.66
CA TYR A 245 18.53 -23.57 -17.11
C TYR A 245 19.65 -23.74 -18.14
N ASN A 246 20.30 -24.89 -18.16
CA ASN A 246 21.22 -25.30 -19.22
C ASN A 246 20.46 -25.84 -20.45
N ALA A 247 21.20 -26.23 -21.49
CA ALA A 247 20.60 -26.76 -22.71
C ALA A 247 19.85 -28.10 -22.52
N ASN A 248 20.08 -28.80 -21.42
CA ASN A 248 19.41 -30.05 -21.09
C ASN A 248 18.16 -29.84 -20.23
N GLY A 249 17.88 -28.58 -19.81
CA GLY A 249 16.77 -28.26 -18.93
C GLY A 249 17.11 -28.35 -17.43
N ASP A 250 18.35 -28.56 -17.04
CA ASP A 250 18.75 -28.61 -15.63
C ASP A 250 18.93 -27.19 -15.09
N ALA A 251 18.45 -26.94 -13.87
CA ALA A 251 18.64 -25.69 -13.17
C ALA A 251 20.13 -25.48 -12.83
N THR A 252 20.70 -24.32 -13.20
CA THR A 252 22.11 -23.99 -13.00
C THR A 252 22.34 -22.81 -12.04
N GLY A 253 21.28 -22.32 -11.40
CA GLY A 253 21.27 -21.18 -10.49
C GLY A 253 20.20 -20.16 -10.87
N LEU A 254 20.29 -18.96 -10.30
CA LEU A 254 19.39 -17.85 -10.61
C LEU A 254 19.99 -16.91 -11.63
N SER A 255 19.19 -16.45 -12.60
CA SER A 255 19.51 -15.30 -13.47
C SER A 255 19.12 -13.99 -12.82
N HIS A 256 18.09 -14.01 -11.97
CA HIS A 256 17.65 -12.91 -11.12
C HIS A 256 17.25 -13.47 -9.75
N ARG A 257 17.64 -12.79 -8.66
CA ARG A 257 17.18 -13.09 -7.31
C ARG A 257 16.21 -11.99 -6.88
N GLY A 258 14.94 -12.33 -6.83
CA GLY A 258 13.87 -11.55 -6.27
C GLY A 258 13.21 -12.33 -5.14
N TRP A 259 11.88 -12.23 -5.04
CA TRP A 259 11.15 -12.98 -4.03
C TRP A 259 11.12 -14.49 -4.31
N TYR A 260 10.80 -15.26 -3.29
CA TYR A 260 10.65 -16.71 -3.28
C TYR A 260 9.82 -17.13 -2.05
N ALA A 261 9.32 -18.37 -2.04
CA ALA A 261 8.75 -19.00 -0.84
C ALA A 261 9.48 -20.30 -0.52
N GLU A 262 9.81 -20.52 0.74
CA GLU A 262 10.48 -21.73 1.20
C GLU A 262 9.84 -22.25 2.50
N TYR A 263 9.43 -23.52 2.48
CA TYR A 263 8.76 -24.17 3.61
C TYR A 263 9.02 -25.68 3.61
N PHE A 264 8.72 -26.30 4.75
CA PHE A 264 8.72 -27.75 4.87
C PHE A 264 7.34 -28.31 4.55
N GLU A 265 7.26 -29.24 3.60
CA GLU A 265 6.01 -29.93 3.24
C GLU A 265 5.39 -30.62 4.44
N GLN A 266 4.09 -30.37 4.68
CA GLN A 266 3.35 -31.06 5.72
C GLN A 266 3.20 -32.55 5.39
N GLY A 267 3.71 -33.40 6.28
CA GLY A 267 3.60 -34.87 6.15
C GLY A 267 4.87 -35.57 5.63
N THR A 268 5.65 -34.95 4.78
CA THR A 268 6.95 -35.49 4.32
C THR A 268 8.13 -34.91 5.07
N GLY A 269 8.03 -33.63 5.51
CA GLY A 269 9.12 -32.86 6.06
C GLY A 269 10.20 -32.50 5.04
N GLU A 270 9.90 -32.62 3.75
CA GLU A 270 10.80 -32.21 2.67
C GLU A 270 10.83 -30.69 2.53
N LEU A 271 12.02 -30.10 2.37
CA LEU A 271 12.18 -28.67 2.12
C LEU A 271 11.85 -28.37 0.67
N THR A 272 10.83 -27.54 0.46
CA THR A 272 10.40 -27.08 -0.86
C THR A 272 10.68 -25.59 -1.00
N THR A 273 11.30 -25.20 -2.13
CA THR A 273 11.58 -23.80 -2.45
C THR A 273 11.00 -23.46 -3.82
N HIS A 274 10.16 -22.42 -3.83
CA HIS A 274 9.55 -21.85 -5.02
C HIS A 274 10.33 -20.60 -5.46
N TRP A 275 10.96 -20.65 -6.62
CA TRP A 275 11.67 -19.55 -7.28
C TRP A 275 10.83 -19.01 -8.46
N ASP A 276 9.54 -18.88 -8.27
CA ASP A 276 8.55 -18.49 -9.28
C ASP A 276 7.67 -17.33 -8.79
N ASN A 277 6.36 -17.41 -8.95
CA ASN A 277 5.44 -16.35 -8.53
C ASN A 277 5.14 -16.37 -7.03
N ALA A 278 5.39 -17.52 -6.36
CA ALA A 278 5.15 -17.65 -4.92
C ALA A 278 6.08 -16.74 -4.10
N PRO A 279 5.56 -16.12 -3.04
CA PRO A 279 4.24 -16.27 -2.43
C PRO A 279 3.16 -15.35 -2.98
N PHE A 280 3.48 -14.46 -3.94
CA PHE A 280 2.57 -13.42 -4.45
C PHE A 280 1.72 -13.90 -5.63
N ASP A 281 1.18 -15.12 -5.54
CA ASP A 281 0.34 -15.76 -6.56
C ASP A 281 -0.97 -16.31 -5.98
N GLN A 282 -1.36 -15.84 -4.82
CA GLN A 282 -2.59 -16.17 -4.09
C GLN A 282 -3.41 -14.90 -3.79
N GLU A 283 -4.57 -15.04 -3.17
CA GLU A 283 -5.39 -13.89 -2.77
C GLU A 283 -4.86 -13.24 -1.49
N PHE A 284 -4.91 -11.91 -1.46
CA PHE A 284 -4.52 -11.06 -0.36
C PHE A 284 -5.66 -10.12 0.00
N TYR A 285 -5.81 -9.83 1.29
CA TYR A 285 -6.75 -8.86 1.81
C TYR A 285 -6.04 -7.57 2.23
N ILE A 286 -6.78 -6.47 2.23
CA ILE A 286 -6.27 -5.14 2.59
C ILE A 286 -6.32 -4.95 4.10
N ILE A 287 -5.31 -4.26 4.65
CA ILE A 287 -5.25 -3.82 6.04
C ILE A 287 -4.94 -2.32 6.07
N LEU A 288 -5.70 -1.59 6.90
CA LEU A 288 -5.48 -0.19 7.24
C LEU A 288 -5.30 -0.07 8.74
N ASN A 289 -4.19 0.52 9.19
CA ASN A 289 -3.99 0.75 10.62
C ASN A 289 -3.16 2.00 10.91
N PHE A 290 -3.23 2.43 12.16
CA PHE A 290 -2.32 3.42 12.72
C PHE A 290 -1.70 2.85 13.99
N ALA A 291 -0.48 2.33 13.91
CA ALA A 291 0.31 1.87 15.04
C ALA A 291 1.02 3.04 15.73
N VAL A 292 1.37 2.86 16.99
CA VAL A 292 2.06 3.85 17.82
C VAL A 292 3.27 3.22 18.49
N GLY A 293 4.44 3.82 18.30
CA GLY A 293 5.69 3.30 18.86
C GLY A 293 6.06 1.94 18.26
N GLY A 294 6.86 1.19 19.00
CA GLY A 294 7.35 -0.10 18.57
C GLY A 294 8.83 -0.05 18.16
N ASP A 295 9.31 -1.16 17.63
CA ASP A 295 10.75 -1.35 17.36
C ASP A 295 11.26 -0.42 16.26
N TRP A 296 10.44 -0.09 15.26
CA TRP A 296 10.85 0.72 14.12
C TRP A 296 10.73 2.23 14.37
N PRO A 297 9.55 2.80 14.75
CA PRO A 297 9.48 4.24 15.04
C PRO A 297 10.24 4.62 16.32
N ALA A 298 10.64 3.65 17.13
CA ALA A 298 11.23 3.84 18.44
C ALA A 298 10.28 4.51 19.44
N ASN A 299 10.81 5.26 20.40
CA ASN A 299 10.02 5.83 21.50
C ASN A 299 8.98 6.85 21.05
N VAL A 300 7.87 6.88 21.76
CA VAL A 300 6.76 7.86 21.62
C VAL A 300 6.98 8.99 22.62
#